data_1cd234d2d963b72900adeb76acfce7ae
#
_entry.id   1cd234d2d963b72900adeb76acfce7ae
#
_cell.length_a   1.000
_cell.length_b   1.000
_cell.length_c   1.000
_cell.angle_alpha   90.00
_cell.angle_beta   90.00
_cell.angle_gamma   90.00
#
_symmetry.space_group_name_H-M   'P 1'
#
loop_
_entity.id
_entity.type
_entity.pdbx_description
1 polymer ?
#
loop_
_entity_poly.entity_id
_entity_poly.type
_entity_poly.pdbx_seq_one_letter_code
_entity_poly.pdbx_strand_id
1 'polypeptide(L)'
;KNIEKLEFESADSKSIPSRIVTGFEYKINDDVLPLECSMGILHEKRPPKRFHWAVVSKKFKSQLFFNSFEEIYDLPTDPFLVFRLYSSSSPEYSEKRIELNNLSNMPDGILVEDLFDNDPKLDSQNFSYISMFSNYGGLFMYSSMMKKKSMTIEHSF
;
A
#
# COMPACT_ATOMS: atom_id res chain seq x y z
N LYS A 1 8.38 1.64 17.85
CA LYS A 1 9.40 2.56 17.33
C LYS A 1 9.08 2.79 15.87
N ASN A 2 8.74 4.01 15.52
CA ASN A 2 8.54 4.38 14.11
C ASN A 2 9.93 4.59 13.48
N ILE A 3 10.16 4.00 12.32
CA ILE A 3 11.30 4.36 11.48
C ILE A 3 10.86 5.61 10.73
N GLU A 4 11.43 6.74 11.06
CA GLU A 4 11.06 8.02 10.45
C GLU A 4 11.77 8.24 9.11
N LYS A 5 12.99 7.72 8.96
CA LYS A 5 13.80 7.88 7.74
C LYS A 5 14.89 6.82 7.65
N LEU A 6 15.13 6.31 6.44
CA LEU A 6 16.31 5.53 6.09
C LEU A 6 17.05 6.26 4.96
N GLU A 7 18.30 6.63 5.21
CA GLU A 7 19.18 7.24 4.21
C GLU A 7 20.26 6.24 3.81
N PHE A 8 20.47 6.10 2.50
CA PHE A 8 21.54 5.29 1.94
C PHE A 8 22.51 6.20 1.19
N GLU A 9 23.76 6.19 1.60
CA GLU A 9 24.83 6.89 0.91
C GLU A 9 25.73 5.91 0.16
N SER A 10 26.05 6.24 -1.09
CA SER A 10 27.07 5.50 -1.82
C SER A 10 28.46 5.89 -1.35
N ALA A 11 29.27 4.92 -0.97
CA ALA A 11 30.61 5.14 -0.47
C ALA A 11 31.57 5.80 -1.49
N ASP A 12 31.29 5.68 -2.78
CA ASP A 12 32.12 6.20 -3.86
C ASP A 12 31.49 7.32 -4.69
N SER A 13 30.27 7.72 -4.39
CA SER A 13 29.49 8.76 -5.08
C SER A 13 29.41 8.63 -6.62
N LYS A 14 29.89 7.54 -7.19
CA LYS A 14 30.02 7.35 -8.64
C LYS A 14 29.01 6.38 -9.22
N SER A 15 28.46 5.51 -8.42
CA SER A 15 27.45 4.54 -8.87
C SER A 15 26.41 4.27 -7.78
N ILE A 16 25.16 4.53 -8.09
CA ILE A 16 24.03 4.04 -7.29
C ILE A 16 23.69 2.65 -7.84
N PRO A 17 23.55 1.63 -7.00
CA PRO A 17 23.10 0.33 -7.46
C PRO A 17 21.80 0.47 -8.25
N SER A 18 21.71 -0.17 -9.39
CA SER A 18 20.50 -0.13 -10.22
C SER A 18 19.27 -0.75 -9.53
N ARG A 19 19.50 -1.43 -8.41
CA ARG A 19 18.48 -2.07 -7.60
C ARG A 19 18.86 -2.06 -6.13
N ILE A 20 18.03 -1.40 -5.33
CA ILE A 20 18.08 -1.48 -3.86
C ILE A 20 16.85 -2.26 -3.43
N VAL A 21 17.04 -3.36 -2.73
CA VAL A 21 15.96 -4.12 -2.09
C VAL A 21 16.06 -3.88 -0.60
N THR A 22 15.03 -3.31 -0.02
CA THR A 22 14.90 -3.12 1.42
C THR A 22 13.78 -4.02 1.93
N GLY A 23 14.01 -4.72 3.03
CA GLY A 23 13.00 -5.45 3.76
C GLY A 23 12.59 -4.66 5.00
N PHE A 24 11.33 -4.69 5.34
CA PHE A 24 10.80 -4.19 6.60
C PHE A 24 10.28 -5.34 7.42
N GLU A 25 10.68 -5.36 8.68
CA GLU A 25 10.06 -6.21 9.68
C GLU A 25 8.93 -5.43 10.34
N TYR A 26 7.73 -5.94 10.24
CA TYR A 26 6.55 -5.36 10.88
C TYR A 26 6.08 -6.26 12.03
N LYS A 27 5.93 -5.69 13.22
CA LYS A 27 5.52 -6.38 14.42
C LYS A 27 4.43 -5.56 15.12
N ILE A 28 3.26 -6.16 15.32
CA ILE A 28 2.15 -5.47 15.99
C ILE A 28 2.40 -5.35 17.49
N ASN A 29 2.88 -6.43 18.11
CA ASN A 29 3.23 -6.52 19.53
C ASN A 29 4.16 -7.72 19.75
N ASP A 30 4.61 -7.93 20.97
CA ASP A 30 5.56 -8.99 21.32
C ASP A 30 4.99 -10.42 21.24
N ASP A 31 3.66 -10.55 21.19
CA ASP A 31 2.98 -11.84 21.11
C ASP A 31 2.80 -12.36 19.66
N VAL A 32 3.17 -11.58 18.67
CA VAL A 32 2.98 -11.90 17.23
C VAL A 32 4.35 -12.01 16.58
N LEU A 33 4.52 -13.06 15.78
CA LEU A 33 5.73 -13.21 14.95
C LEU A 33 5.85 -12.02 14.00
N PRO A 34 7.06 -11.46 13.85
CA PRO A 34 7.30 -10.40 12.89
C PRO A 34 7.05 -10.90 11.46
N LEU A 35 6.60 -9.99 10.62
CA LEU A 35 6.44 -10.23 9.19
C LEU A 35 7.44 -9.38 8.42
N GLU A 36 8.08 -9.99 7.45
CA GLU A 36 8.95 -9.29 6.52
C GLU A 36 8.16 -8.90 5.27
N CYS A 37 8.30 -7.66 4.86
CA CYS A 37 7.82 -7.17 3.59
C CYS A 37 8.97 -6.52 2.82
N SER A 38 9.22 -6.98 1.61
CA SER A 38 10.26 -6.41 0.76
C SER A 38 9.71 -5.22 -0.03
N MET A 39 10.46 -4.13 -0.05
CA MET A 39 10.17 -3.00 -0.94
C MET A 39 10.58 -3.31 -2.37
N GLY A 40 9.80 -2.77 -3.30
CA GLY A 40 10.12 -2.77 -4.71
C GLY A 40 11.34 -1.88 -5.06
N ILE A 41 11.65 -1.89 -6.33
CA ILE A 41 12.78 -1.14 -6.89
C ILE A 41 12.40 0.33 -7.03
N LEU A 42 13.27 1.21 -6.55
CA LEU A 42 13.23 2.62 -6.92
C LEU A 42 13.90 2.79 -8.29
N HIS A 43 13.19 3.37 -9.23
CA HIS A 43 13.71 3.67 -10.55
C HIS A 43 14.29 5.07 -10.58
N GLU A 44 15.35 5.27 -11.37
CA GLU A 44 15.93 6.59 -11.62
C GLU A 44 14.91 7.59 -12.18
N LYS A 45 13.99 7.10 -13.00
CA LYS A 45 12.88 7.90 -13.52
C LYS A 45 11.58 7.47 -12.90
N ARG A 46 10.83 8.44 -12.39
CA ARG A 46 9.49 8.21 -11.88
C ARG A 46 8.57 7.61 -12.95
N PRO A 47 7.92 6.48 -12.69
CA PRO A 47 6.81 6.04 -13.51
C PRO A 47 5.70 7.11 -13.51
N PRO A 48 5.03 7.38 -14.65
CA PRO A 48 4.01 8.42 -14.72
C PRO A 48 2.74 8.09 -13.94
N LYS A 49 2.53 6.81 -13.65
CA LYS A 49 1.33 6.29 -12.98
C LYS A 49 1.69 5.06 -12.17
N ARG A 50 0.86 4.75 -11.18
CA ARG A 50 0.93 3.48 -10.43
C ARG A 50 -0.39 2.75 -10.51
N PHE A 51 -0.25 1.44 -10.53
CA PHE A 51 -1.34 0.50 -10.39
C PHE A 51 -0.91 -0.54 -9.36
N HIS A 52 -1.79 -0.81 -8.41
CA HIS A 52 -1.62 -1.85 -7.41
C HIS A 52 -2.91 -2.62 -7.26
N TRP A 53 -2.83 -3.82 -6.73
CA TRP A 53 -3.99 -4.60 -6.37
C TRP A 53 -3.71 -5.41 -5.09
N ALA A 54 -4.76 -5.77 -4.39
CA ALA A 54 -4.67 -6.60 -3.19
C ALA A 54 -5.91 -7.46 -3.03
N VAL A 55 -5.74 -8.58 -2.35
CA VAL A 55 -6.86 -9.38 -1.84
C VAL A 55 -7.27 -8.79 -0.50
N VAL A 56 -8.57 -8.61 -0.29
CA VAL A 56 -9.14 -8.05 0.93
C VAL A 56 -10.32 -8.88 1.41
N SER A 57 -10.66 -8.78 2.68
CA SER A 57 -11.78 -9.51 3.24
C SER A 57 -12.31 -8.80 4.48
N LYS A 58 -13.62 -8.72 4.62
CA LYS A 58 -14.27 -8.25 5.84
C LYS A 58 -14.07 -9.19 7.03
N LYS A 59 -13.91 -10.50 6.76
CA LYS A 59 -13.66 -11.52 7.78
C LYS A 59 -12.30 -11.35 8.45
N PHE A 60 -11.33 -10.84 7.70
CA PHE A 60 -10.00 -10.48 8.16
C PHE A 60 -9.89 -8.96 8.05
N LYS A 61 -9.66 -8.29 9.15
CA LYS A 61 -9.46 -6.84 9.13
C LYS A 61 -8.39 -6.50 8.09
N SER A 62 -8.82 -5.95 6.95
CA SER A 62 -7.94 -5.61 5.83
C SER A 62 -7.56 -4.14 5.89
N GLN A 63 -6.27 -3.86 5.75
CA GLN A 63 -5.71 -2.53 5.87
C GLN A 63 -4.72 -2.27 4.73
N LEU A 64 -4.77 -1.08 4.17
CA LEU A 64 -3.89 -0.61 3.11
C LEU A 64 -2.93 0.42 3.68
N PHE A 65 -1.64 0.24 3.42
CA PHE A 65 -0.58 1.17 3.80
C PHE A 65 0.05 1.75 2.56
N PHE A 66 0.54 2.98 2.67
CA PHE A 66 1.08 3.70 1.54
C PHE A 66 2.43 4.31 1.90
N ASN A 67 3.38 4.19 0.96
CA ASN A 67 4.61 4.94 1.00
C ASN A 67 4.64 5.88 -0.21
N SER A 68 4.83 7.15 0.03
CA SER A 68 5.00 8.20 -0.96
C SER A 68 6.47 8.63 -0.97
N PHE A 69 7.07 8.70 -2.15
CA PHE A 69 8.46 9.10 -2.32
C PHE A 69 8.57 10.52 -2.88
N GLU A 70 7.91 11.46 -2.22
CA GLU A 70 7.86 12.87 -2.63
C GLU A 70 9.22 13.57 -2.55
N GLU A 71 10.10 13.07 -1.69
CA GLU A 71 11.49 13.57 -1.58
C GLU A 71 12.35 13.18 -2.81
N ILE A 72 11.95 12.15 -3.55
CA ILE A 72 12.69 11.66 -4.72
C ILE A 72 11.98 12.05 -6.02
N TYR A 73 10.67 12.09 -6.01
CA TYR A 73 9.85 12.32 -7.20
C TYR A 73 8.85 13.43 -6.98
N ASP A 74 8.82 14.40 -7.86
CA ASP A 74 7.85 15.50 -7.82
C ASP A 74 6.41 15.00 -7.91
N LEU A 75 5.53 15.61 -7.15
CA LEU A 75 4.10 15.40 -7.24
C LEU A 75 3.54 15.98 -8.55
N PRO A 76 2.60 15.30 -9.19
CA PRO A 76 1.84 15.91 -10.29
C PRO A 76 0.91 17.00 -9.77
N THR A 77 0.38 17.81 -10.66
CA THR A 77 -0.77 18.66 -10.35
C THR A 77 -1.96 17.78 -10.00
N ASP A 78 -2.65 18.08 -8.91
CA ASP A 78 -3.80 17.31 -8.42
C ASP A 78 -3.52 15.80 -8.27
N PRO A 79 -2.61 15.40 -7.37
CA PRO A 79 -2.32 14.00 -7.13
C PRO A 79 -3.49 13.28 -6.47
N PHE A 80 -3.88 12.13 -7.03
CA PHE A 80 -5.04 11.37 -6.57
C PHE A 80 -4.83 9.86 -6.60
N LEU A 81 -5.70 9.17 -5.85
CA LEU A 81 -5.88 7.72 -5.89
C LEU A 81 -7.31 7.38 -6.24
N VAL A 82 -7.48 6.35 -7.04
CA VAL A 82 -8.78 5.73 -7.31
C VAL A 82 -8.71 4.27 -6.87
N PHE A 83 -9.61 3.91 -5.97
CA PHE A 83 -9.77 2.54 -5.50
C PHE A 83 -11.00 1.92 -6.14
N ARG A 84 -10.88 0.69 -6.61
CA ARG A 84 -11.99 -0.12 -7.11
C ARG A 84 -12.08 -1.42 -6.34
N LEU A 85 -13.23 -1.65 -5.74
CA LEU A 85 -13.54 -2.87 -5.00
C LEU A 85 -14.39 -3.79 -5.88
N TYR A 86 -13.92 -5.02 -6.03
CA TYR A 86 -14.58 -6.10 -6.79
C TYR A 86 -14.98 -7.22 -5.84
N SER A 87 -16.16 -7.78 -6.03
CA SER A 87 -16.49 -9.07 -5.40
C SER A 87 -15.81 -10.22 -6.16
N SER A 88 -15.68 -11.37 -5.50
CA SER A 88 -15.18 -12.60 -6.15
C SER A 88 -16.12 -13.17 -7.22
N SER A 89 -17.37 -12.70 -7.27
CA SER A 89 -18.44 -13.27 -8.09
C SER A 89 -18.91 -12.37 -9.23
N SER A 90 -18.42 -11.13 -9.32
CA SER A 90 -18.88 -10.17 -10.34
C SER A 90 -17.74 -9.26 -10.82
N PRO A 91 -17.69 -8.93 -12.12
CA PRO A 91 -16.76 -7.93 -12.64
C PRO A 91 -17.14 -6.49 -12.31
N GLU A 92 -18.35 -6.28 -11.76
CA GLU A 92 -18.78 -4.95 -11.33
C GLU A 92 -17.97 -4.48 -10.13
N TYR A 93 -17.68 -3.19 -10.07
CA TYR A 93 -16.91 -2.60 -8.99
C TYR A 93 -17.60 -1.40 -8.35
N SER A 94 -17.23 -1.13 -7.12
CA SER A 94 -17.49 0.14 -6.44
C SER A 94 -16.22 0.98 -6.47
N GLU A 95 -16.35 2.28 -6.69
CA GLU A 95 -15.21 3.18 -6.86
C GLU A 95 -15.20 4.26 -5.78
N LYS A 96 -14.01 4.55 -5.27
CA LYS A 96 -13.71 5.68 -4.38
C LYS A 96 -12.48 6.43 -4.87
N ARG A 97 -12.55 7.75 -4.88
CA ARG A 97 -11.43 8.63 -5.19
C ARG A 97 -11.01 9.39 -3.94
N ILE A 98 -9.72 9.46 -3.70
CA ILE A 98 -9.09 10.18 -2.58
C ILE A 98 -7.99 11.07 -3.16
N GLU A 99 -7.86 12.28 -2.64
CA GLU A 99 -6.70 13.13 -2.91
C GLU A 99 -5.47 12.61 -2.15
N LEU A 100 -4.31 12.63 -2.78
CA LEU A 100 -3.08 12.08 -2.19
C LEU A 100 -2.72 12.78 -0.88
N ASN A 101 -2.94 14.08 -0.80
CA ASN A 101 -2.66 14.89 0.41
C ASN A 101 -3.39 14.37 1.66
N ASN A 102 -4.48 13.63 1.47
CA ASN A 102 -5.21 13.04 2.59
C ASN A 102 -4.49 11.82 3.18
N LEU A 103 -3.58 11.19 2.46
CA LEU A 103 -2.82 10.03 2.95
C LEU A 103 -1.82 10.41 4.05
N SER A 104 -1.22 11.60 4.00
CA SER A 104 -0.31 12.08 5.03
C SER A 104 -0.97 12.20 6.41
N ASN A 105 -2.31 12.31 6.44
CA ASN A 105 -3.11 12.31 7.65
C ASN A 105 -3.49 10.90 8.14
N MET A 106 -3.05 9.85 7.44
CA MET A 106 -3.38 8.45 7.72
C MET A 106 -2.11 7.59 7.90
N PRO A 107 -1.26 7.92 8.88
CA PRO A 107 0.02 7.20 9.07
C PRO A 107 -0.16 5.70 9.35
N ASP A 108 -1.30 5.33 9.94
CA ASP A 108 -1.64 3.94 10.22
C ASP A 108 -2.30 3.21 9.02
N GLY A 109 -2.37 3.90 7.85
CA GLY A 109 -3.04 3.36 6.67
C GLY A 109 -4.57 3.50 6.71
N ILE A 110 -5.23 2.85 5.75
CA ILE A 110 -6.69 2.92 5.57
C ILE A 110 -7.28 1.53 5.78
N LEU A 111 -8.26 1.42 6.66
CA LEU A 111 -9.08 0.21 6.73
C LEU A 111 -9.98 0.14 5.51
N VAL A 112 -10.00 -1.02 4.85
CA VAL A 112 -10.85 -1.22 3.67
C VAL A 112 -12.34 -1.09 4.00
N GLU A 113 -12.72 -1.46 5.23
CA GLU A 113 -14.09 -1.28 5.73
C GLU A 113 -14.48 0.20 5.87
N ASP A 114 -13.55 1.07 6.26
CA ASP A 114 -13.81 2.52 6.36
C ASP A 114 -13.89 3.16 4.97
N LEU A 115 -13.07 2.65 4.03
CA LEU A 115 -13.07 3.13 2.65
C LEU A 115 -14.36 2.75 1.91
N PHE A 116 -14.86 1.54 2.14
CA PHE A 116 -16.04 0.96 1.48
C PHE A 116 -17.10 0.52 2.51
N ASP A 117 -17.51 1.45 3.39
CA ASP A 117 -18.46 1.17 4.44
C ASP A 117 -19.78 0.58 3.88
N ASN A 118 -20.18 -0.56 4.44
CA ASN A 118 -21.39 -1.28 4.08
C ASN A 118 -21.50 -1.67 2.59
N ASP A 119 -20.41 -1.65 1.84
CA ASP A 119 -20.43 -2.10 0.44
C ASP A 119 -20.63 -3.63 0.37
N PRO A 120 -21.67 -4.11 -0.35
CA PRO A 120 -21.95 -5.54 -0.44
C PRO A 120 -20.84 -6.34 -1.16
N LYS A 121 -19.96 -5.66 -1.93
CA LYS A 121 -18.82 -6.30 -2.58
C LYS A 121 -17.73 -6.68 -1.59
N LEU A 122 -17.72 -6.05 -0.41
CA LEU A 122 -16.86 -6.46 0.70
C LEU A 122 -17.58 -7.56 1.51
N ASP A 123 -17.64 -8.75 0.93
CA ASP A 123 -18.33 -9.89 1.52
C ASP A 123 -17.63 -10.40 2.78
N SER A 124 -18.43 -10.69 3.82
CA SER A 124 -17.94 -11.26 5.09
C SER A 124 -17.55 -12.74 4.98
N GLN A 125 -17.99 -13.45 3.95
CA GLN A 125 -17.75 -14.88 3.78
C GLN A 125 -16.62 -15.19 2.80
N ASN A 126 -16.40 -14.32 1.83
CA ASN A 126 -15.46 -14.51 0.73
C ASN A 126 -14.36 -13.45 0.74
N PHE A 127 -13.38 -13.66 -0.12
CA PHE A 127 -12.39 -12.64 -0.45
C PHE A 127 -12.94 -11.72 -1.54
N SER A 128 -12.56 -10.48 -1.46
CA SER A 128 -12.77 -9.45 -2.46
C SER A 128 -11.43 -8.97 -2.99
N TYR A 129 -11.43 -8.23 -4.09
CA TYR A 129 -10.23 -7.66 -4.67
C TYR A 129 -10.35 -6.16 -4.68
N ILE A 130 -9.28 -5.50 -4.32
CA ILE A 130 -9.17 -4.05 -4.46
C ILE A 130 -8.05 -3.72 -5.44
N SER A 131 -8.31 -2.83 -6.38
CA SER A 131 -7.27 -2.22 -7.19
C SER A 131 -7.13 -0.76 -6.82
N MET A 132 -5.91 -0.25 -6.90
CA MET A 132 -5.59 1.15 -6.72
C MET A 132 -4.88 1.67 -7.96
N PHE A 133 -5.33 2.80 -8.44
CA PHE A 133 -4.68 3.58 -9.48
C PHE A 133 -4.32 4.95 -8.93
N SER A 134 -3.11 5.43 -9.26
CA SER A 134 -2.68 6.78 -8.96
C SER A 134 -2.04 7.43 -10.18
N ASN A 135 -2.27 8.73 -10.35
CA ASN A 135 -1.52 9.54 -11.32
C ASN A 135 -0.12 9.93 -10.80
N TYR A 136 0.25 9.49 -9.61
CA TYR A 136 1.58 9.65 -9.03
C TYR A 136 2.33 8.33 -9.01
N GLY A 137 3.39 8.25 -9.81
CA GLY A 137 4.18 7.02 -9.93
C GLY A 137 5.12 6.73 -8.76
N GLY A 138 5.34 7.68 -7.85
CA GLY A 138 6.14 7.54 -6.64
C GLY A 138 5.40 6.96 -5.44
N LEU A 139 4.21 6.39 -5.65
CA LEU A 139 3.39 5.80 -4.60
C LEU A 139 3.49 4.28 -4.62
N PHE A 140 3.60 3.68 -3.44
CA PHE A 140 3.56 2.23 -3.24
C PHE A 140 2.45 1.87 -2.26
N MET A 141 1.77 0.78 -2.52
CA MET A 141 0.72 0.25 -1.67
C MET A 141 1.13 -1.12 -1.11
N TYR A 142 0.90 -1.30 0.15
CA TYR A 142 0.98 -2.59 0.86
C TYR A 142 -0.39 -2.91 1.41
N SER A 143 -0.70 -4.18 1.53
CA SER A 143 -1.93 -4.64 2.16
C SER A 143 -1.64 -5.59 3.29
N SER A 144 -2.43 -5.53 4.33
CA SER A 144 -2.41 -6.52 5.39
C SER A 144 -3.80 -7.06 5.64
N MET A 145 -3.87 -8.31 6.07
CA MET A 145 -5.08 -8.92 6.60
C MET A 145 -4.79 -9.47 7.99
N MET A 146 -5.60 -9.11 8.96
CA MET A 146 -5.44 -9.49 10.36
C MET A 146 -6.64 -10.24 10.90
N LYS A 147 -6.38 -11.27 11.69
CA LYS A 147 -7.39 -11.98 12.48
C LYS A 147 -6.79 -12.46 13.78
N LYS A 148 -7.26 -11.93 14.92
CA LYS A 148 -6.73 -12.25 16.26
C LYS A 148 -5.21 -11.99 16.33
N LYS A 149 -4.42 -13.08 16.44
CA LYS A 149 -2.97 -13.06 16.53
C LYS A 149 -2.25 -13.39 15.21
N SER A 150 -2.99 -13.54 14.10
CA SER A 150 -2.44 -13.84 12.79
C SER A 150 -2.56 -12.63 11.88
N MET A 151 -1.49 -12.34 11.16
CA MET A 151 -1.43 -11.29 10.16
C MET A 151 -0.71 -11.78 8.92
N THR A 152 -1.13 -11.31 7.77
CA THR A 152 -0.38 -11.36 6.51
C THR A 152 -0.09 -9.95 6.06
N ILE A 153 1.02 -9.74 5.38
CA ILE A 153 1.33 -8.49 4.69
C ILE A 153 1.79 -8.82 3.29
N GLU A 154 1.29 -8.09 2.32
CA GLU A 154 1.62 -8.30 0.92
C GLU A 154 2.01 -6.98 0.28
N HIS A 155 2.99 -7.06 -0.59
CA HIS A 155 3.40 -5.99 -1.47
C HIS A 155 2.73 -6.19 -2.83
N SER A 156 2.01 -5.20 -3.30
CA SER A 156 1.46 -5.21 -4.65
C SER A 156 2.51 -4.74 -5.66
N PHE A 157 2.62 -5.44 -6.75
CA PHE A 157 3.52 -5.13 -7.86
C PHE A 157 2.88 -4.17 -8.85
#